data_04f69ca2cc5cfc344e9c99d65fb5a41b
#
_entry.id   04f69ca2cc5cfc344e9c99d65fb5a41b
#
_cell.length_a   1.000
_cell.length_b   1.000
_cell.length_c   1.000
_cell.angle_alpha   90.00
_cell.angle_beta   90.00
_cell.angle_gamma   90.00
#
_symmetry.space_group_name_H-M   'P 1'
#
loop_
_entity.id
_entity.type
_entity.pdbx_description
1 polymer ?
#
loop_
_entity_poly.entity_id
_entity_poly.type
_entity_poly.pdbx_seq_one_letter_code
_entity_poly.pdbx_strand_id
1 'polypeptide(L)'
;MFGDPVKNELNWPQLCLQDLVSDDCSISYGIVKTGDDVPGGIPVFRPVDIVGKVPTIADLKRTAAEISAQYKRTVLKGRELLITVRANIGDTCIIGEEFTGCNVGRGVVPIRLNEDVMSLEFLKGQMDFDSMSQRIKSLAKGVTLIQLNMEDLRMIEFIVPPIDLQNRYVSLLQQTDKSKFTFQIAIYRDVWGLHYKR
;
A
#
# COMPACT_ATOMS: atom_id res chain seq x y z
N MET A 1 9.31 -19.30 4.44
CA MET A 1 10.66 -18.83 4.09
C MET A 1 11.21 -17.89 5.18
N PHE A 2 10.46 -16.87 5.62
CA PHE A 2 10.93 -15.85 6.58
C PHE A 2 10.35 -15.99 7.99
N GLY A 3 9.37 -16.84 8.21
CA GLY A 3 8.64 -16.99 9.46
C GLY A 3 7.59 -15.88 9.67
N ASP A 4 7.11 -15.77 10.90
CA ASP A 4 6.20 -14.71 11.33
C ASP A 4 7.00 -13.40 11.54
N PRO A 5 6.67 -12.29 10.84
CA PRO A 5 7.45 -11.05 10.90
C PRO A 5 7.40 -10.36 12.27
N VAL A 6 6.37 -10.62 13.08
CA VAL A 6 6.26 -10.04 14.43
C VAL A 6 7.06 -10.85 15.44
N LYS A 7 7.01 -12.17 15.36
CA LYS A 7 7.75 -13.06 16.27
C LYS A 7 9.24 -13.12 15.95
N ASN A 8 9.57 -12.98 14.66
CA ASN A 8 10.94 -13.01 14.14
C ASN A 8 11.78 -14.18 14.67
N GLU A 9 11.21 -15.37 14.65
CA GLU A 9 11.84 -16.60 15.19
C GLU A 9 13.20 -16.93 14.51
N LEU A 10 13.43 -16.39 13.32
CA LEU A 10 14.68 -16.57 12.56
C LEU A 10 15.73 -15.48 12.83
N ASN A 11 15.42 -14.53 13.74
CA ASN A 11 16.32 -13.44 14.14
C ASN A 11 16.84 -12.59 12.96
N TRP A 12 15.98 -12.27 11.98
CA TRP A 12 16.30 -11.33 10.93
C TRP A 12 16.57 -9.92 11.50
N PRO A 13 17.47 -9.14 10.91
CA PRO A 13 17.57 -7.71 11.24
C PRO A 13 16.21 -7.03 11.12
N GLN A 14 15.94 -6.05 11.99
CA GLN A 14 14.70 -5.27 11.99
C GLN A 14 15.02 -3.79 11.88
N LEU A 15 14.22 -3.06 11.10
CA LEU A 15 14.26 -1.60 11.00
C LEU A 15 12.86 -1.03 11.16
N CYS A 16 12.77 0.17 11.73
CA CYS A 16 11.53 0.92 11.78
C CYS A 16 11.12 1.40 10.37
N LEU A 17 9.84 1.58 10.14
CA LEU A 17 9.34 2.05 8.84
C LEU A 17 10.02 3.36 8.39
N GLN A 18 10.26 4.28 9.32
CA GLN A 18 10.93 5.55 9.01
C GLN A 18 12.36 5.39 8.47
N ASP A 19 13.04 4.28 8.81
CA ASP A 19 14.41 4.00 8.40
C ASP A 19 14.48 3.23 7.08
N LEU A 20 13.30 2.81 6.56
CA LEU A 20 13.14 2.08 5.30
C LEU A 20 12.71 2.97 4.14
N VAL A 21 12.21 4.17 4.42
CA VAL A 21 11.71 5.07 3.38
C VAL A 21 12.86 5.81 2.67
N SER A 22 12.61 6.21 1.44
CA SER A 22 13.52 7.08 0.69
C SER A 22 13.60 8.49 1.30
N ASP A 23 14.72 9.18 1.11
CA ASP A 23 14.97 10.52 1.68
C ASP A 23 13.90 11.56 1.33
N ASP A 24 13.24 11.38 0.20
CA ASP A 24 12.18 12.26 -0.29
C ASP A 24 10.77 11.85 0.17
N CYS A 25 10.65 10.78 0.95
CA CYS A 25 9.38 10.31 1.50
C CYS A 25 9.16 10.83 2.92
N SER A 26 8.15 11.67 3.10
CA SER A 26 7.67 12.00 4.44
C SER A 26 6.45 11.16 4.76
N ILE A 27 6.55 10.24 5.74
CA ILE A 27 5.40 9.51 6.27
C ILE A 27 4.47 10.53 6.93
N SER A 28 3.46 11.01 6.20
CA SER A 28 2.58 12.09 6.64
C SER A 28 1.15 11.93 6.11
N TYR A 29 0.22 12.58 6.80
CA TYR A 29 -1.18 12.64 6.37
C TYR A 29 -1.34 13.38 5.05
N GLY A 30 -2.24 12.89 4.20
CA GLY A 30 -2.68 13.58 3.00
C GLY A 30 -3.64 14.74 3.25
N ILE A 31 -4.35 15.13 2.22
CA ILE A 31 -5.27 16.28 2.18
C ILE A 31 -6.36 16.14 3.24
N VAL A 32 -6.44 17.12 4.16
CA VAL A 32 -7.43 17.10 5.27
C VAL A 32 -8.85 17.33 4.76
N LYS A 33 -9.05 18.29 3.86
CA LYS A 33 -10.33 18.62 3.23
C LYS A 33 -10.14 18.64 1.72
N THR A 34 -10.60 17.61 1.04
CA THR A 34 -10.48 17.49 -0.43
C THR A 34 -11.45 18.41 -1.20
N GLY A 35 -12.39 19.07 -0.52
CA GLY A 35 -13.39 19.88 -1.18
C GLY A 35 -14.42 19.05 -1.98
N ASP A 36 -15.10 19.68 -2.88
CA ASP A 36 -16.03 19.03 -3.81
C ASP A 36 -15.27 18.27 -4.91
N ASP A 37 -15.98 17.44 -5.66
CA ASP A 37 -15.40 16.76 -6.81
C ASP A 37 -15.27 17.75 -7.98
N VAL A 38 -14.03 17.97 -8.44
CA VAL A 38 -13.71 18.97 -9.47
C VAL A 38 -13.36 18.28 -10.78
N PRO A 39 -14.21 18.38 -11.83
CA PRO A 39 -13.88 17.84 -13.14
C PRO A 39 -12.52 18.37 -13.65
N GLY A 40 -11.64 17.47 -14.08
CA GLY A 40 -10.27 17.84 -14.50
C GLY A 40 -9.29 18.17 -13.37
N GLY A 41 -9.72 18.10 -12.11
CA GLY A 41 -8.88 18.30 -10.94
C GLY A 41 -7.90 17.14 -10.68
N ILE A 42 -7.15 17.21 -9.59
CA ILE A 42 -6.15 16.21 -9.18
C ILE A 42 -6.85 15.01 -8.54
N PRO A 43 -6.63 13.77 -9.04
CA PRO A 43 -7.19 12.57 -8.43
C PRO A 43 -6.64 12.34 -7.02
N VAL A 44 -7.48 11.90 -6.09
CA VAL A 44 -7.14 11.72 -4.67
C VAL A 44 -7.60 10.36 -4.19
N PHE A 45 -6.66 9.56 -3.68
CA PHE A 45 -6.97 8.30 -3.01
C PHE A 45 -7.57 8.55 -1.63
N ARG A 46 -8.68 7.87 -1.35
CA ARG A 46 -9.35 7.85 -0.05
C ARG A 46 -9.26 6.43 0.53
N PRO A 47 -9.48 6.22 1.83
CA PRO A 47 -9.48 4.86 2.41
C PRO A 47 -10.41 3.88 1.69
N VAL A 48 -11.54 4.33 1.19
CA VAL A 48 -12.51 3.49 0.46
C VAL A 48 -12.00 3.01 -0.90
N ASP A 49 -11.02 3.68 -1.47
CA ASP A 49 -10.46 3.39 -2.79
C ASP A 49 -9.36 2.30 -2.72
N ILE A 50 -8.91 1.94 -1.50
CA ILE A 50 -7.81 0.99 -1.26
C ILE A 50 -8.31 -0.44 -0.99
N VAL A 51 -9.62 -0.60 -0.75
CA VAL A 51 -10.20 -1.89 -0.38
C VAL A 51 -10.31 -2.83 -1.58
N GLY A 52 -9.63 -3.98 -1.51
CA GLY A 52 -9.80 -5.11 -2.42
C GLY A 52 -9.04 -5.05 -3.75
N LYS A 53 -8.94 -3.91 -4.41
CA LYS A 53 -8.19 -3.73 -5.66
C LYS A 53 -7.70 -2.29 -5.82
N VAL A 54 -6.65 -2.10 -6.61
CA VAL A 54 -6.23 -0.76 -7.03
C VAL A 54 -7.32 -0.20 -7.98
N PRO A 55 -7.89 0.99 -7.70
CA PRO A 55 -8.88 1.63 -8.57
C PRO A 55 -8.22 2.10 -9.88
N THR A 56 -9.03 2.44 -10.88
CA THR A 56 -8.54 3.23 -12.01
C THR A 56 -8.51 4.71 -11.66
N ILE A 57 -7.73 5.52 -12.39
CA ILE A 57 -7.73 6.99 -12.19
C ILE A 57 -9.11 7.60 -12.37
N ALA A 58 -9.95 7.01 -13.22
CA ALA A 58 -11.31 7.47 -13.48
C ALA A 58 -12.24 7.29 -12.27
N ASP A 59 -11.97 6.30 -11.42
CA ASP A 59 -12.78 6.00 -10.23
C ASP A 59 -12.48 6.94 -9.05
N LEU A 60 -11.34 7.64 -9.10
CA LEU A 60 -10.89 8.49 -8.01
C LEU A 60 -11.64 9.83 -8.00
N LYS A 61 -12.04 10.26 -6.80
CA LYS A 61 -12.49 11.62 -6.58
C LYS A 61 -11.36 12.61 -6.89
N ARG A 62 -11.72 13.79 -7.40
CA ARG A 62 -10.77 14.84 -7.78
C ARG A 62 -10.89 16.04 -6.86
N THR A 63 -9.77 16.67 -6.54
CA THR A 63 -9.68 17.92 -5.78
C THR A 63 -9.19 19.05 -6.66
N ALA A 64 -9.41 20.30 -6.25
CA ALA A 64 -8.83 21.45 -6.92
C ALA A 64 -7.30 21.43 -6.85
N ALA A 65 -6.63 21.89 -7.91
CA ALA A 65 -5.18 21.90 -7.98
C ALA A 65 -4.54 22.73 -6.83
N GLU A 66 -5.19 23.84 -6.45
CA GLU A 66 -4.76 24.73 -5.38
C GLU A 66 -4.79 24.05 -4.01
N ILE A 67 -5.74 23.13 -3.79
CA ILE A 67 -5.82 22.32 -2.58
C ILE A 67 -4.68 21.31 -2.58
N SER A 68 -4.49 20.57 -3.66
CA SER A 68 -3.40 19.58 -3.77
C SER A 68 -2.02 20.22 -3.62
N ALA A 69 -1.82 21.43 -4.15
CA ALA A 69 -0.56 22.17 -4.07
C ALA A 69 -0.12 22.52 -2.64
N GLN A 70 -1.04 22.54 -1.67
CA GLN A 70 -0.75 22.72 -0.25
C GLN A 70 -0.19 21.45 0.41
N TYR A 71 -0.36 20.29 -0.24
CA TYR A 71 0.03 18.98 0.28
C TYR A 71 1.08 18.31 -0.61
N LYS A 72 2.12 19.05 -0.98
CA LYS A 72 3.20 18.59 -1.88
C LYS A 72 3.90 17.32 -1.41
N ARG A 73 3.97 17.09 -0.09
CA ARG A 73 4.66 15.95 0.52
C ARG A 73 3.99 14.62 0.24
N THR A 74 2.69 14.64 -0.10
CA THR A 74 1.89 13.45 -0.35
C THR A 74 1.44 13.31 -1.80
N VAL A 75 1.98 14.17 -2.68
CA VAL A 75 1.84 13.98 -4.15
C VAL A 75 2.58 12.70 -4.53
N LEU A 76 1.89 11.82 -5.21
CA LEU A 76 2.39 10.51 -5.62
C LEU A 76 3.40 10.67 -6.75
N LYS A 77 4.45 9.87 -6.71
CA LYS A 77 5.53 9.85 -7.72
C LYS A 77 5.50 8.59 -8.58
N GLY A 78 4.54 7.71 -8.33
CA GLY A 78 4.44 6.38 -8.92
C GLY A 78 5.24 5.33 -8.10
N ARG A 79 4.80 4.07 -8.17
CA ARG A 79 5.42 2.95 -7.46
C ARG A 79 5.57 3.18 -5.96
N GLU A 80 4.45 3.38 -5.28
CA GLU A 80 4.37 3.58 -3.83
C GLU A 80 3.41 2.58 -3.20
N LEU A 81 3.65 2.26 -1.93
CA LEU A 81 2.69 1.56 -1.09
C LEU A 81 1.80 2.60 -0.41
N LEU A 82 0.50 2.48 -0.57
CA LEU A 82 -0.48 3.25 0.17
C LEU A 82 -0.98 2.43 1.36
N ILE A 83 -1.02 3.03 2.55
CA ILE A 83 -1.62 2.42 3.74
C ILE A 83 -2.74 3.29 4.29
N THR A 84 -3.85 2.66 4.69
CA THR A 84 -4.94 3.36 5.37
C THR A 84 -4.64 3.50 6.86
N VAL A 85 -4.83 4.71 7.38
CA VAL A 85 -4.63 5.05 8.80
C VAL A 85 -5.92 5.48 9.49
N ARG A 86 -7.05 5.42 8.76
CA ARG A 86 -8.42 5.68 9.22
C ARG A 86 -9.38 4.77 8.50
N ALA A 87 -10.58 4.61 9.02
CA ALA A 87 -11.59 3.67 8.54
C ALA A 87 -11.06 2.22 8.58
N ASN A 88 -10.70 1.65 7.47
CA ASN A 88 -10.14 0.28 7.38
C ASN A 88 -8.62 0.30 7.67
N ILE A 89 -8.23 0.57 8.90
CA ILE A 89 -6.83 0.75 9.29
C ILE A 89 -5.99 -0.47 8.92
N GLY A 90 -4.87 -0.20 8.23
CA GLY A 90 -3.89 -1.22 7.85
C GLY A 90 -4.15 -1.86 6.48
N ASP A 91 -5.22 -1.49 5.76
CA ASP A 91 -5.36 -1.92 4.38
C ASP A 91 -4.28 -1.27 3.51
N THR A 92 -3.70 -2.04 2.61
CA THR A 92 -2.58 -1.61 1.78
C THR A 92 -2.81 -1.91 0.30
N CYS A 93 -2.27 -1.05 -0.57
CA CYS A 93 -2.11 -1.36 -1.98
C CYS A 93 -0.79 -0.78 -2.52
N ILE A 94 -0.23 -1.42 -3.54
CA ILE A 94 0.88 -0.86 -4.32
C ILE A 94 0.28 -0.23 -5.57
N ILE A 95 0.64 1.01 -5.83
CA ILE A 95 0.24 1.76 -7.02
C ILE A 95 1.39 1.81 -8.03
N GLY A 96 1.04 1.92 -9.32
CA GLY A 96 1.98 2.03 -10.42
C GLY A 96 2.25 3.48 -10.83
N GLU A 97 3.08 3.64 -11.87
CA GLU A 97 3.51 4.92 -12.44
C GLU A 97 2.34 5.76 -13.00
N GLU A 98 1.25 5.09 -13.38
CA GLU A 98 0.05 5.75 -13.90
C GLU A 98 -0.60 6.73 -12.91
N PHE A 99 -0.32 6.57 -11.61
CA PHE A 99 -0.83 7.45 -10.56
C PHE A 99 0.11 8.62 -10.20
N THR A 100 1.19 8.81 -10.96
CA THR A 100 2.09 9.95 -10.76
C THR A 100 1.31 11.27 -10.87
N GLY A 101 1.51 12.16 -9.89
CA GLY A 101 0.81 13.44 -9.79
C GLY A 101 -0.54 13.39 -9.08
N CYS A 102 -1.10 12.22 -8.81
CA CYS A 102 -2.23 12.08 -7.89
C CYS A 102 -1.83 12.46 -6.46
N ASN A 103 -2.81 12.59 -5.57
CA ASN A 103 -2.55 12.85 -4.16
C ASN A 103 -3.34 11.88 -3.29
N VAL A 104 -3.19 11.94 -1.97
CA VAL A 104 -3.94 11.12 -1.03
C VAL A 104 -4.72 11.99 -0.04
N GLY A 105 -5.86 11.51 0.41
CA GLY A 105 -6.65 12.13 1.46
C GLY A 105 -6.12 11.80 2.86
N ARG A 106 -6.64 12.47 3.87
CA ARG A 106 -6.17 12.41 5.27
C ARG A 106 -6.07 10.99 5.86
N GLY A 107 -6.87 10.05 5.38
CA GLY A 107 -6.91 8.68 5.89
C GLY A 107 -5.94 7.74 5.19
N VAL A 108 -5.13 8.21 4.25
CA VAL A 108 -4.17 7.44 3.46
C VAL A 108 -2.78 8.06 3.61
N VAL A 109 -1.77 7.22 3.72
CA VAL A 109 -0.36 7.61 3.80
C VAL A 109 0.41 6.93 2.68
N PRO A 110 1.09 7.69 1.81
CA PRO A 110 1.98 7.11 0.81
C PRO A 110 3.33 6.76 1.46
N ILE A 111 3.84 5.59 1.13
CA ILE A 111 5.15 5.08 1.57
C ILE A 111 5.98 4.80 0.32
N ARG A 112 7.08 5.52 0.19
CA ARG A 112 8.10 5.30 -0.83
C ARG A 112 9.34 4.77 -0.15
N LEU A 113 9.78 3.59 -0.55
CA LEU A 113 10.91 2.91 0.09
C LEU A 113 12.24 3.25 -0.58
N ASN A 114 13.30 3.07 0.20
CA ASN A 114 14.62 2.81 -0.35
C ASN A 114 14.64 1.34 -0.82
N GLU A 115 14.41 1.11 -2.11
CA GLU A 115 14.28 -0.25 -2.66
C GLU A 115 15.60 -1.02 -2.72
N ASP A 116 16.74 -0.39 -2.43
CA ASP A 116 18.01 -1.11 -2.20
C ASP A 116 18.02 -1.88 -0.87
N VAL A 117 17.14 -1.50 0.06
CA VAL A 117 17.02 -2.10 1.40
C VAL A 117 15.78 -2.97 1.54
N MET A 118 14.63 -2.50 1.04
CA MET A 118 13.34 -3.16 1.22
C MET A 118 12.49 -3.03 -0.06
N SER A 119 12.10 -4.17 -0.67
CA SER A 119 11.17 -4.14 -1.79
C SER A 119 9.73 -3.83 -1.33
N LEU A 120 8.97 -3.10 -2.16
CA LEU A 120 7.58 -2.73 -1.87
C LEU A 120 6.70 -3.96 -1.65
N GLU A 121 6.86 -4.96 -2.51
CA GLU A 121 6.08 -6.20 -2.46
C GLU A 121 6.40 -7.02 -1.20
N PHE A 122 7.68 -7.03 -0.77
CA PHE A 122 8.07 -7.71 0.45
C PHE A 122 7.53 -6.99 1.70
N LEU A 123 7.59 -5.65 1.74
CA LEU A 123 6.98 -4.86 2.81
C LEU A 123 5.46 -5.10 2.86
N LYS A 124 4.80 -5.05 1.70
CA LYS A 124 3.36 -5.34 1.62
C LYS A 124 3.05 -6.74 2.15
N GLY A 125 3.81 -7.75 1.74
CA GLY A 125 3.65 -9.11 2.23
C GLY A 125 3.78 -9.24 3.75
N GLN A 126 4.67 -8.46 4.38
CA GLN A 126 4.75 -8.40 5.85
C GLN A 126 3.52 -7.71 6.45
N MET A 127 3.07 -6.57 5.89
CA MET A 127 1.89 -5.84 6.39
C MET A 127 0.59 -6.67 6.28
N ASP A 128 0.46 -7.46 5.23
CA ASP A 128 -0.68 -8.34 5.00
C ASP A 128 -0.64 -9.63 5.86
N PHE A 129 0.49 -9.93 6.49
CA PHE A 129 0.60 -11.09 7.37
C PHE A 129 -0.26 -10.91 8.62
N ASP A 130 -1.02 -11.93 9.01
CA ASP A 130 -2.05 -11.83 10.07
C ASP A 130 -1.54 -11.19 11.36
N SER A 131 -0.37 -11.62 11.87
CA SER A 131 0.21 -11.08 13.10
C SER A 131 0.58 -9.60 12.97
N MET A 132 1.13 -9.19 11.83
CA MET A 132 1.51 -7.81 11.56
C MET A 132 0.26 -6.93 11.34
N SER A 133 -0.72 -7.40 10.60
CA SER A 133 -2.01 -6.72 10.42
C SER A 133 -2.70 -6.48 11.78
N GLN A 134 -2.70 -7.47 12.66
CA GLN A 134 -3.23 -7.32 14.03
C GLN A 134 -2.40 -6.32 14.84
N ARG A 135 -1.06 -6.37 14.76
CA ARG A 135 -0.18 -5.40 15.43
C ARG A 135 -0.46 -3.98 14.95
N ILE A 136 -0.54 -3.73 13.63
CA ILE A 136 -0.87 -2.43 13.07
C ILE A 136 -2.22 -1.92 13.60
N LYS A 137 -3.25 -2.76 13.59
CA LYS A 137 -4.59 -2.41 14.09
C LYS A 137 -4.59 -2.12 15.59
N SER A 138 -3.80 -2.83 16.38
CA SER A 138 -3.70 -2.63 17.83
C SER A 138 -3.06 -1.30 18.24
N LEU A 139 -2.24 -0.69 17.37
CA LEU A 139 -1.64 0.63 17.58
C LEU A 139 -2.62 1.78 17.35
N ALA A 140 -3.77 1.51 16.75
CA ALA A 140 -4.79 2.52 16.51
C ALA A 140 -5.44 3.00 17.81
N LYS A 141 -5.59 4.31 17.96
CA LYS A 141 -6.11 4.97 19.16
C LYS A 141 -7.31 5.86 18.82
N GLY A 142 -8.17 6.06 19.78
CA GLY A 142 -9.35 6.95 19.69
C GLY A 142 -10.62 6.26 20.13
N VAL A 143 -11.59 7.04 20.63
CA VAL A 143 -12.90 6.55 21.06
C VAL A 143 -13.95 6.76 19.97
N THR A 144 -14.04 7.97 19.44
CA THR A 144 -15.01 8.34 18.38
C THR A 144 -14.43 8.22 16.98
N LEU A 145 -13.12 8.52 16.83
CA LEU A 145 -12.39 8.42 15.57
C LEU A 145 -11.12 7.61 15.80
N ILE A 146 -11.21 6.33 15.51
CA ILE A 146 -10.07 5.43 15.59
C ILE A 146 -9.11 5.76 14.45
N GLN A 147 -7.84 5.99 14.78
CA GLN A 147 -6.80 6.28 13.80
C GLN A 147 -5.44 5.74 14.24
N LEU A 148 -4.61 5.39 13.28
CA LEU A 148 -3.20 5.13 13.49
C LEU A 148 -2.43 6.44 13.40
N ASN A 149 -1.69 6.79 14.47
CA ASN A 149 -0.89 8.01 14.50
C ASN A 149 0.38 7.85 13.66
N MET A 150 0.91 8.96 13.14
CA MET A 150 2.11 8.95 12.32
C MET A 150 3.35 8.51 13.10
N GLU A 151 3.45 8.86 14.36
CA GLU A 151 4.54 8.42 15.23
C GLU A 151 4.51 6.90 15.42
N ASP A 152 3.35 6.34 15.77
CA ASP A 152 3.18 4.90 15.93
C ASP A 152 3.47 4.16 14.60
N LEU A 153 3.01 4.69 13.45
CA LEU A 153 3.27 4.12 12.13
C LEU A 153 4.76 4.10 11.79
N ARG A 154 5.48 5.19 12.05
CA ARG A 154 6.93 5.31 11.77
C ARG A 154 7.75 4.31 12.56
N MET A 155 7.33 3.98 13.76
CA MET A 155 8.03 3.09 14.70
C MET A 155 7.67 1.62 14.55
N ILE A 156 6.83 1.25 13.59
CA ILE A 156 6.58 -0.16 13.30
C ILE A 156 7.84 -0.79 12.73
N GLU A 157 8.30 -1.85 13.37
CA GLU A 157 9.47 -2.61 12.95
C GLU A 157 9.08 -3.69 11.94
N PHE A 158 9.92 -3.85 10.93
CA PHE A 158 9.80 -4.86 9.88
C PHE A 158 11.10 -5.65 9.79
N ILE A 159 11.01 -6.95 9.50
CA ILE A 159 12.20 -7.77 9.24
C ILE A 159 12.82 -7.37 7.90
N VAL A 160 14.15 -7.34 7.85
CA VAL A 160 14.96 -6.90 6.69
C VAL A 160 15.96 -7.98 6.32
N PRO A 161 15.52 -9.10 5.74
CA PRO A 161 16.45 -10.08 5.16
C PRO A 161 17.22 -9.46 3.99
N PRO A 162 18.34 -10.07 3.57
CA PRO A 162 19.07 -9.63 2.37
C PRO A 162 18.16 -9.43 1.16
N ILE A 163 18.38 -8.36 0.41
CA ILE A 163 17.50 -7.94 -0.70
C ILE A 163 17.30 -9.04 -1.76
N ASP A 164 18.33 -9.85 -2.02
CA ASP A 164 18.23 -10.97 -2.96
C ASP A 164 17.20 -12.03 -2.52
N LEU A 165 17.10 -12.27 -1.20
CA LEU A 165 16.08 -13.19 -0.65
C LEU A 165 14.67 -12.59 -0.73
N GLN A 166 14.54 -11.28 -0.51
CA GLN A 166 13.27 -10.57 -0.69
C GLN A 166 12.83 -10.66 -2.16
N ASN A 167 13.71 -10.37 -3.11
CA ASN A 167 13.42 -10.44 -4.55
C ASN A 167 13.07 -11.86 -5.01
N ARG A 168 13.73 -12.87 -4.45
CA ARG A 168 13.37 -14.28 -4.70
C ARG A 168 11.96 -14.61 -4.23
N TYR A 169 11.57 -14.13 -3.05
CA TYR A 169 10.21 -14.30 -2.54
C TYR A 169 9.18 -13.62 -3.44
N VAL A 170 9.42 -12.38 -3.85
CA VAL A 170 8.55 -11.62 -4.76
C VAL A 170 8.37 -12.38 -6.08
N SER A 171 9.46 -12.90 -6.64
CA SER A 171 9.43 -13.70 -7.87
C SER A 171 8.54 -14.96 -7.73
N LEU A 172 8.63 -15.64 -6.59
CA LEU A 172 7.79 -16.82 -6.30
C LEU A 172 6.30 -16.45 -6.16
N LEU A 173 6.00 -15.33 -5.49
CA LEU A 173 4.62 -14.83 -5.40
C LEU A 173 4.03 -14.55 -6.79
N GLN A 174 4.77 -13.81 -7.62
CA GLN A 174 4.32 -13.48 -8.99
C GLN A 174 4.09 -14.73 -9.85
N GLN A 175 4.92 -15.76 -9.71
CA GLN A 175 4.73 -17.03 -10.40
C GLN A 175 3.46 -17.75 -9.92
N THR A 176 3.22 -17.73 -8.62
CA THR A 176 2.04 -18.35 -8.01
C THR A 176 0.75 -17.66 -8.47
N ASP A 177 0.74 -16.34 -8.51
CA ASP A 177 -0.43 -15.57 -8.95
C ASP A 177 -0.71 -15.77 -10.44
N LYS A 178 0.31 -15.80 -11.29
CA LYS A 178 0.16 -16.15 -12.71
C LYS A 178 -0.39 -17.55 -12.89
N SER A 179 0.09 -18.51 -12.10
CA SER A 179 -0.39 -19.90 -12.17
C SER A 179 -1.85 -20.02 -11.72
N LYS A 180 -2.24 -19.36 -10.62
CA LYS A 180 -3.63 -19.28 -10.15
C LYS A 180 -4.55 -18.67 -11.21
N PHE A 181 -4.15 -17.56 -11.81
CA PHE A 181 -4.90 -16.90 -12.87
C PHE A 181 -5.07 -17.79 -14.11
N THR A 182 -3.99 -18.46 -14.54
CA THR A 182 -4.03 -19.40 -15.66
C THR A 182 -4.96 -20.59 -15.37
N PHE A 183 -4.90 -21.13 -14.17
CA PHE A 183 -5.75 -22.24 -13.74
C PHE A 183 -7.23 -21.81 -13.65
N GLN A 184 -7.48 -20.60 -13.16
CA GLN A 184 -8.84 -20.06 -13.08
C GLN A 184 -9.45 -19.83 -14.47
N ILE A 185 -8.67 -19.31 -15.42
CA ILE A 185 -9.10 -19.19 -16.84
C ILE A 185 -9.38 -20.58 -17.44
N ALA A 186 -8.53 -21.56 -17.18
CA ALA A 186 -8.74 -22.93 -17.67
C ALA A 186 -10.04 -23.52 -17.14
N ILE A 187 -10.31 -23.40 -15.83
CA ILE A 187 -11.58 -23.85 -15.23
C ILE A 187 -12.77 -23.10 -15.84
N TYR A 188 -12.71 -21.78 -16.01
CA TYR A 188 -13.80 -21.02 -16.63
C TYR A 188 -14.07 -21.49 -18.05
N ARG A 189 -13.02 -21.75 -18.84
CA ARG A 189 -13.15 -22.26 -20.21
C ARG A 189 -13.76 -23.65 -20.25
N ASP A 190 -13.30 -24.55 -19.39
CA ASP A 190 -13.70 -25.96 -19.41
C ASP A 190 -15.07 -26.16 -18.75
N VAL A 191 -15.44 -25.38 -17.74
CA VAL A 191 -16.72 -25.48 -17.04
C VAL A 191 -17.84 -24.71 -17.73
N TRP A 192 -17.55 -23.54 -18.33
CA TRP A 192 -18.57 -22.64 -18.89
C TRP A 192 -18.56 -22.56 -20.41
N GLY A 193 -17.68 -23.25 -21.12
CA GLY A 193 -17.65 -23.29 -22.59
C GLY A 193 -17.45 -21.93 -23.28
N LEU A 194 -16.93 -20.93 -22.57
CA LEU A 194 -16.73 -19.60 -23.09
C LEU A 194 -15.48 -19.56 -23.99
N HIS A 195 -15.67 -19.69 -25.29
CA HIS A 195 -14.62 -19.37 -26.25
C HIS A 195 -14.41 -17.86 -26.30
N TYR A 196 -13.38 -17.36 -25.66
CA TYR A 196 -12.90 -16.01 -25.90
C TYR A 196 -12.36 -15.94 -27.34
N LYS A 197 -13.16 -15.36 -28.25
CA LYS A 197 -12.64 -14.98 -29.58
C LYS A 197 -11.59 -13.89 -29.39
N ARG A 198 -10.41 -14.11 -29.96
CA ARG A 198 -9.31 -13.15 -30.05
C ARG A 198 -9.74 -11.86 -30.77
#